data_a4ed60943551681ad530f5a2bb88c4fe
#
_entry.id   a4ed60943551681ad530f5a2bb88c4fe
#
_cell.length_a   1.000
_cell.length_b   1.000
_cell.length_c   1.000
_cell.angle_alpha   90.00
_cell.angle_beta   90.00
_cell.angle_gamma   90.00
#
_symmetry.space_group_name_H-M   'P 1'
#
loop_
_entity.id
_entity.type
_entity.pdbx_description
1 polymer ?
#
loop_
_entity_poly.entity_id
_entity_poly.type
_entity_poly.pdbx_seq_one_letter_code
_entity_poly.pdbx_strand_id
1 'polypeptide(L)'
;MISFRPELVRRQTIVERYLEELFVEKSNYCILQEAMRYSLLAGGKRLRPVLVMSFSEAVGGPVDEVLPAACAIELVHTYSLIHDDLPCMDNDDYRRGKLTCHKMYGEDIATLVGDALQAAAFRLLAEQPGDPAKILRCVHILAQGAGEDGMVAGQILDLRGEKQMLDETELREVHAHKTGDLIRAACQMGAVLGGGSEAQIQAAGEFAMALGMAFQIRDDMLDEIGSRLHLGKPIGSDIANGKSTFVTIHGIQECQRLVERETSKALLALERGGFATTEFIRTLSELLVSRNH
;
A
#
# COMPACT_ATOMS: atom_id res chain seq x y z
N MET A 1 -0.67 28.14 6.56
CA MET A 1 -1.17 26.76 6.44
C MET A 1 -1.27 26.38 4.97
N ILE A 2 -0.55 25.38 4.52
CA ILE A 2 -0.70 24.84 3.16
C ILE A 2 -2.00 24.04 3.15
N SER A 3 -2.88 24.32 2.17
CA SER A 3 -4.14 23.56 2.04
C SER A 3 -3.83 22.10 1.75
N PHE A 4 -4.48 21.15 2.41
CA PHE A 4 -4.24 19.71 2.30
C PHE A 4 -4.29 19.18 0.85
N ARG A 5 -5.34 19.50 0.08
CA ARG A 5 -5.50 18.99 -1.30
C ARG A 5 -4.37 19.40 -2.25
N PRO A 6 -3.96 20.70 -2.32
CA PRO A 6 -2.80 21.09 -3.13
C PRO A 6 -1.50 20.39 -2.72
N GLU A 7 -1.26 20.19 -1.42
CA GLU A 7 -0.07 19.49 -0.94
C GLU A 7 -0.09 18.00 -1.30
N LEU A 8 -1.22 17.32 -1.17
CA LEU A 8 -1.38 15.94 -1.61
C LEU A 8 -1.08 15.80 -3.12
N VAL A 9 -1.66 16.67 -3.94
CA VAL A 9 -1.41 16.68 -5.40
C VAL A 9 0.06 16.97 -5.70
N ARG A 10 0.70 17.90 -4.97
CA ARG A 10 2.14 18.19 -5.13
C ARG A 10 2.99 16.93 -4.88
N ARG A 11 2.76 16.23 -3.77
CA ARG A 11 3.50 15.01 -3.41
C ARG A 11 3.28 13.91 -4.46
N GLN A 12 2.05 13.69 -4.87
CA GLN A 12 1.73 12.73 -5.93
C GLN A 12 2.42 13.08 -7.25
N THR A 13 2.42 14.36 -7.64
CA THR A 13 3.06 14.83 -8.88
C THR A 13 4.58 14.64 -8.86
N ILE A 14 5.23 14.89 -7.70
CA ILE A 14 6.67 14.66 -7.55
C ILE A 14 6.99 13.17 -7.68
N VAL A 15 6.20 12.30 -7.06
CA VAL A 15 6.35 10.85 -7.17
C VAL A 15 6.16 10.39 -8.62
N GLU A 16 5.09 10.82 -9.28
CA GLU A 16 4.82 10.45 -10.69
C GLU A 16 5.98 10.85 -11.61
N ARG A 17 6.49 12.09 -11.50
CA ARG A 17 7.64 12.54 -12.30
C ARG A 17 8.88 11.68 -12.07
N TYR A 18 9.17 11.33 -10.82
CA TYR A 18 10.30 10.48 -10.51
C TYR A 18 10.13 9.07 -11.13
N LEU A 19 8.92 8.49 -11.02
CA LEU A 19 8.60 7.19 -11.60
C LEU A 19 8.68 7.22 -13.15
N GLU A 20 8.31 8.34 -13.79
CA GLU A 20 8.42 8.54 -15.25
C GLU A 20 9.87 8.51 -15.74
N GLU A 21 10.84 8.90 -14.92
CA GLU A 21 12.27 8.89 -15.24
C GLU A 21 12.91 7.50 -15.05
N LEU A 22 12.24 6.57 -14.37
CA LEU A 22 12.73 5.21 -14.20
C LEU A 22 12.52 4.36 -15.45
N PHE A 23 13.46 3.44 -15.67
CA PHE A 23 13.38 2.42 -16.74
C PHE A 23 13.22 2.97 -18.16
N VAL A 24 13.79 4.14 -18.42
CA VAL A 24 13.85 4.68 -19.78
C VAL A 24 14.72 3.74 -20.64
N GLU A 25 14.17 3.32 -21.78
CA GLU A 25 14.73 2.29 -22.65
C GLU A 25 16.17 2.59 -23.08
N LYS A 26 17.08 1.62 -22.86
CA LYS A 26 18.49 1.71 -23.26
C LYS A 26 19.09 0.40 -23.75
N SER A 27 18.27 -0.64 -24.04
CA SER A 27 18.81 -1.99 -24.24
C SER A 27 18.01 -2.84 -25.22
N ASN A 28 18.59 -3.98 -25.63
CA ASN A 28 17.95 -4.99 -26.50
C ASN A 28 16.78 -5.75 -25.82
N TYR A 29 16.52 -5.50 -24.53
CA TYR A 29 15.39 -6.05 -23.77
C TYR A 29 14.38 -4.97 -23.40
N CYS A 30 14.14 -4.04 -24.34
CA CYS A 30 13.21 -2.92 -24.16
C CYS A 30 11.80 -3.35 -23.70
N ILE A 31 11.32 -4.54 -24.11
CA ILE A 31 10.01 -5.06 -23.72
C ILE A 31 9.85 -5.20 -22.19
N LEU A 32 10.92 -5.58 -21.47
CA LEU A 32 10.89 -5.65 -20.01
C LEU A 32 10.68 -4.26 -19.41
N GLN A 33 11.47 -3.28 -19.85
CA GLN A 33 11.38 -1.90 -19.37
C GLN A 33 10.06 -1.24 -19.75
N GLU A 34 9.57 -1.49 -20.97
CA GLU A 34 8.25 -1.04 -21.42
C GLU A 34 7.13 -1.58 -20.54
N ALA A 35 7.11 -2.90 -20.26
CA ALA A 35 6.09 -3.53 -19.43
C ALA A 35 6.18 -3.09 -17.95
N MET A 36 7.40 -2.88 -17.41
CA MET A 36 7.61 -2.27 -16.09
C MET A 36 6.97 -0.88 -16.02
N ARG A 37 7.27 -0.01 -16.99
CA ARG A 37 6.71 1.35 -17.08
C ARG A 37 5.20 1.34 -17.27
N TYR A 38 4.69 0.46 -18.14
CA TYR A 38 3.25 0.30 -18.38
C TYR A 38 2.48 0.08 -17.07
N SER A 39 2.95 -0.84 -16.25
CA SER A 39 2.30 -1.17 -14.97
C SER A 39 2.52 -0.08 -13.92
N LEU A 40 3.74 0.44 -13.81
CA LEU A 40 4.12 1.46 -12.84
C LEU A 40 3.37 2.77 -13.07
N LEU A 41 3.19 3.17 -14.33
CA LEU A 41 2.52 4.41 -14.75
C LEU A 41 1.02 4.21 -15.08
N ALA A 42 0.43 3.10 -14.63
CA ALA A 42 -1.01 2.88 -14.79
C ALA A 42 -1.87 3.79 -13.90
N GLY A 43 -1.26 4.70 -13.13
CA GLY A 43 -1.93 5.59 -12.19
C GLY A 43 -2.04 5.00 -10.80
N GLY A 44 -2.83 5.65 -9.94
CA GLY A 44 -3.05 5.23 -8.56
C GLY A 44 -2.98 6.39 -7.58
N LYS A 45 -3.35 6.14 -6.32
CA LYS A 45 -3.37 7.17 -5.26
C LYS A 45 -1.98 7.50 -4.71
N ARG A 46 -0.96 6.70 -5.03
CA ARG A 46 0.42 6.83 -4.52
C ARG A 46 0.49 6.99 -3.00
N LEU A 47 -0.38 6.28 -2.30
CA LEU A 47 -0.53 6.42 -0.84
C LEU A 47 0.77 6.10 -0.10
N ARG A 48 1.42 4.98 -0.41
CA ARG A 48 2.64 4.54 0.27
C ARG A 48 3.79 5.53 0.09
N PRO A 49 4.11 6.01 -1.11
CA PRO A 49 5.07 7.11 -1.30
C PRO A 49 4.73 8.37 -0.50
N VAL A 50 3.47 8.79 -0.52
CA VAL A 50 3.02 9.97 0.23
C VAL A 50 3.21 9.77 1.74
N LEU A 51 2.98 8.57 2.26
CA LEU A 51 3.23 8.25 3.67
C LEU A 51 4.72 8.30 4.03
N VAL A 52 5.63 7.78 3.18
CA VAL A 52 7.09 7.93 3.39
C VAL A 52 7.45 9.40 3.54
N MET A 53 7.04 10.24 2.59
CA MET A 53 7.30 11.69 2.61
C MET A 53 6.70 12.36 3.85
N SER A 54 5.49 11.98 4.23
CA SER A 54 4.76 12.59 5.35
C SER A 54 5.38 12.23 6.70
N PHE A 55 5.85 11.00 6.89
CA PHE A 55 6.50 10.61 8.14
C PHE A 55 7.93 11.13 8.25
N SER A 56 8.64 11.36 7.13
CA SER A 56 9.89 12.12 7.14
C SER A 56 9.66 13.55 7.66
N GLU A 57 8.66 14.25 7.11
CA GLU A 57 8.30 15.60 7.57
C GLU A 57 7.83 15.62 9.02
N ALA A 58 7.05 14.62 9.44
CA ALA A 58 6.49 14.56 10.79
C ALA A 58 7.57 14.47 11.88
N VAL A 59 8.72 13.91 11.58
CA VAL A 59 9.88 13.86 12.49
C VAL A 59 10.85 15.04 12.29
N GLY A 60 10.53 16.00 11.39
CA GLY A 60 11.35 17.16 11.10
C GLY A 60 12.40 16.95 10.00
N GLY A 61 12.31 15.85 9.27
CA GLY A 61 13.21 15.52 8.17
C GLY A 61 12.79 16.12 6.82
N PRO A 62 13.62 15.94 5.78
CA PRO A 62 13.35 16.46 4.44
C PRO A 62 12.25 15.65 3.74
N VAL A 63 11.38 16.34 2.98
CA VAL A 63 10.28 15.70 2.25
C VAL A 63 10.76 15.15 0.91
N ASP A 64 11.56 15.92 0.18
CA ASP A 64 11.92 15.58 -1.20
C ASP A 64 13.15 14.65 -1.28
N GLU A 65 14.03 14.65 -0.28
CA GLU A 65 15.21 13.79 -0.25
C GLU A 65 14.89 12.31 -0.03
N VAL A 66 13.72 11.98 0.51
CA VAL A 66 13.28 10.59 0.72
C VAL A 66 12.55 10.01 -0.50
N LEU A 67 12.52 10.73 -1.61
CA LEU A 67 11.79 10.37 -2.82
C LEU A 67 12.23 9.02 -3.42
N PRO A 68 13.53 8.67 -3.49
CA PRO A 68 13.94 7.34 -3.96
C PRO A 68 13.34 6.21 -3.11
N ALA A 69 13.36 6.34 -1.77
CA ALA A 69 12.75 5.36 -0.87
C ALA A 69 11.22 5.31 -1.02
N ALA A 70 10.58 6.47 -1.21
CA ALA A 70 9.16 6.57 -1.48
C ALA A 70 8.78 5.87 -2.81
N CYS A 71 9.61 5.99 -3.83
CA CYS A 71 9.39 5.28 -5.09
C CYS A 71 9.74 3.79 -4.99
N ALA A 72 10.74 3.41 -4.19
CA ALA A 72 11.08 2.00 -3.98
C ALA A 72 9.90 1.19 -3.42
N ILE A 73 9.18 1.72 -2.44
CA ILE A 73 8.01 1.02 -1.89
C ILE A 73 6.85 0.95 -2.91
N GLU A 74 6.73 1.92 -3.82
CA GLU A 74 5.74 1.86 -4.90
C GLU A 74 6.10 0.82 -5.96
N LEU A 75 7.40 0.58 -6.23
CA LEU A 75 7.84 -0.53 -7.07
C LEU A 75 7.44 -1.88 -6.45
N VAL A 76 7.66 -2.03 -5.13
CA VAL A 76 7.23 -3.23 -4.39
C VAL A 76 5.71 -3.42 -4.49
N HIS A 77 4.95 -2.36 -4.25
CA HIS A 77 3.50 -2.42 -4.40
C HIS A 77 3.06 -2.76 -5.84
N THR A 78 3.76 -2.23 -6.84
CA THR A 78 3.41 -2.48 -8.25
C THR A 78 3.68 -3.92 -8.63
N TYR A 79 4.83 -4.51 -8.23
CA TYR A 79 5.09 -5.91 -8.52
C TYR A 79 4.04 -6.83 -7.89
N SER A 80 3.62 -6.53 -6.65
CA SER A 80 2.61 -7.37 -5.99
C SER A 80 1.29 -7.37 -6.76
N LEU A 81 0.86 -6.23 -7.29
CA LEU A 81 -0.34 -6.14 -8.12
C LEU A 81 -0.19 -6.90 -9.44
N ILE A 82 0.98 -6.86 -10.08
CA ILE A 82 1.24 -7.61 -11.32
C ILE A 82 1.15 -9.12 -11.08
N HIS A 83 1.74 -9.61 -9.98
CA HIS A 83 1.69 -11.03 -9.64
C HIS A 83 0.31 -11.46 -9.18
N ASP A 84 -0.42 -10.62 -8.44
CA ASP A 84 -1.82 -10.86 -8.08
C ASP A 84 -2.72 -11.04 -9.31
N ASP A 85 -2.51 -10.24 -10.35
CA ASP A 85 -3.29 -10.31 -11.57
C ASP A 85 -3.05 -11.58 -12.43
N LEU A 86 -1.98 -12.36 -12.19
CA LEU A 86 -1.65 -13.53 -12.99
C LEU A 86 -2.76 -14.60 -12.96
N PRO A 87 -2.88 -15.43 -14.03
CA PRO A 87 -3.90 -16.49 -14.10
C PRO A 87 -3.83 -17.53 -12.99
N CYS A 88 -2.67 -17.71 -12.36
CA CYS A 88 -2.49 -18.61 -11.22
C CYS A 88 -2.86 -17.98 -9.87
N MET A 89 -3.24 -16.71 -9.87
CA MET A 89 -3.68 -15.90 -8.72
C MET A 89 -5.12 -15.41 -8.98
N ASP A 90 -5.38 -14.11 -8.96
CA ASP A 90 -6.73 -13.54 -9.12
C ASP A 90 -7.27 -13.62 -10.57
N ASN A 91 -6.38 -13.79 -11.56
CA ASN A 91 -6.70 -13.86 -13.00
C ASN A 91 -7.51 -12.64 -13.49
N ASP A 92 -7.11 -11.45 -13.06
CA ASP A 92 -7.79 -10.22 -13.44
C ASP A 92 -7.38 -9.74 -14.83
N ASP A 93 -8.37 -9.40 -15.67
CA ASP A 93 -8.15 -8.86 -17.02
C ASP A 93 -7.83 -7.36 -17.01
N TYR A 94 -8.32 -6.63 -16.03
CA TYR A 94 -8.22 -5.17 -15.95
C TYR A 94 -7.80 -4.69 -14.56
N ARG A 95 -6.90 -3.71 -14.53
CA ARG A 95 -6.51 -2.98 -13.32
C ARG A 95 -6.42 -1.48 -13.60
N ARG A 96 -7.07 -0.67 -12.77
CA ARG A 96 -7.10 0.80 -12.93
C ARG A 96 -7.59 1.24 -14.32
N GLY A 97 -8.52 0.49 -14.92
CA GLY A 97 -9.10 0.76 -16.23
C GLY A 97 -8.22 0.42 -17.44
N LYS A 98 -7.07 -0.23 -17.22
CA LYS A 98 -6.17 -0.75 -18.28
C LYS A 98 -6.11 -2.27 -18.22
N LEU A 99 -5.75 -2.91 -19.34
CA LEU A 99 -5.43 -4.35 -19.34
C LEU A 99 -4.29 -4.62 -18.33
N THR A 100 -4.35 -5.74 -17.64
CA THR A 100 -3.27 -6.19 -16.75
C THR A 100 -2.01 -6.54 -17.52
N CYS A 101 -0.87 -6.57 -16.83
CA CYS A 101 0.43 -6.80 -17.48
C CYS A 101 0.45 -8.11 -18.27
N HIS A 102 -0.09 -9.21 -17.71
CA HIS A 102 -0.12 -10.51 -18.39
C HIS A 102 -1.06 -10.53 -19.60
N LYS A 103 -2.13 -9.75 -19.61
CA LYS A 103 -3.02 -9.61 -20.78
C LYS A 103 -2.38 -8.79 -21.89
N MET A 104 -1.52 -7.82 -21.56
CA MET A 104 -0.86 -6.93 -22.53
C MET A 104 0.42 -7.53 -23.11
N TYR A 105 1.22 -8.22 -22.27
CA TYR A 105 2.57 -8.65 -22.62
C TYR A 105 2.81 -10.17 -22.53
N GLY A 106 1.87 -10.93 -22.01
CA GLY A 106 2.00 -12.38 -21.72
C GLY A 106 2.40 -12.68 -20.28
N GLU A 107 2.11 -13.89 -19.84
CA GLU A 107 2.32 -14.36 -18.45
C GLU A 107 3.80 -14.43 -18.07
N ASP A 108 4.63 -14.88 -19.00
CA ASP A 108 6.08 -14.98 -18.87
C ASP A 108 6.72 -13.62 -18.65
N ILE A 109 6.35 -12.62 -19.47
CA ILE A 109 6.84 -11.24 -19.31
C ILE A 109 6.33 -10.63 -18.01
N ALA A 110 5.03 -10.79 -17.66
CA ALA A 110 4.47 -10.26 -16.44
C ALA A 110 5.16 -10.82 -15.19
N THR A 111 5.48 -12.10 -15.15
CA THR A 111 6.25 -12.74 -14.08
C THR A 111 7.62 -12.08 -13.92
N LEU A 112 8.37 -11.96 -15.04
CA LEU A 112 9.71 -11.34 -15.02
C LEU A 112 9.67 -9.84 -14.70
N VAL A 113 8.60 -9.13 -15.06
CA VAL A 113 8.38 -7.73 -14.69
C VAL A 113 8.23 -7.58 -13.18
N GLY A 114 7.47 -8.46 -12.52
CA GLY A 114 7.36 -8.46 -11.07
C GLY A 114 8.71 -8.68 -10.39
N ASP A 115 9.47 -9.70 -10.82
CA ASP A 115 10.82 -9.99 -10.30
C ASP A 115 11.77 -8.79 -10.47
N ALA A 116 11.75 -8.17 -11.66
CA ALA A 116 12.59 -7.03 -11.97
C ALA A 116 12.24 -5.79 -11.15
N LEU A 117 10.94 -5.51 -10.94
CA LEU A 117 10.48 -4.40 -10.10
C LEU A 117 10.87 -4.59 -8.64
N GLN A 118 10.76 -5.81 -8.11
CA GLN A 118 11.19 -6.12 -6.74
C GLN A 118 12.69 -5.87 -6.57
N ALA A 119 13.52 -6.41 -7.47
CA ALA A 119 14.97 -6.18 -7.44
C ALA A 119 15.33 -4.70 -7.59
N ALA A 120 14.64 -3.99 -8.50
CA ALA A 120 14.84 -2.56 -8.73
C ALA A 120 14.46 -1.71 -7.52
N ALA A 121 13.45 -2.10 -6.73
CA ALA A 121 13.06 -1.42 -5.51
C ALA A 121 14.20 -1.41 -4.48
N PHE A 122 14.81 -2.55 -4.23
CA PHE A 122 15.95 -2.65 -3.30
C PHE A 122 17.19 -1.93 -3.82
N ARG A 123 17.45 -1.99 -5.14
CA ARG A 123 18.53 -1.22 -5.75
C ARG A 123 18.31 0.29 -5.57
N LEU A 124 17.12 0.78 -5.88
CA LEU A 124 16.77 2.20 -5.76
C LEU A 124 16.93 2.69 -4.30
N LEU A 125 16.49 1.88 -3.34
CA LEU A 125 16.63 2.19 -1.92
C LEU A 125 18.10 2.18 -1.48
N ALA A 126 18.91 1.24 -1.97
CA ALA A 126 20.35 1.17 -1.66
C ALA A 126 21.16 2.32 -2.29
N GLU A 127 20.71 2.86 -3.41
CA GLU A 127 21.29 4.02 -4.10
C GLU A 127 20.81 5.38 -3.53
N GLN A 128 19.89 5.36 -2.55
CA GLN A 128 19.39 6.60 -1.92
C GLN A 128 20.53 7.38 -1.27
N PRO A 129 20.64 8.69 -1.50
CA PRO A 129 21.58 9.54 -0.79
C PRO A 129 21.28 9.59 0.73
N GLY A 130 22.30 9.64 1.55
CA GLY A 130 22.15 9.84 2.99
C GLY A 130 23.02 8.91 3.86
N ASP A 131 22.61 8.74 5.12
CA ASP A 131 23.30 7.90 6.08
C ASP A 131 23.13 6.41 5.74
N PRO A 132 24.23 5.66 5.47
CA PRO A 132 24.16 4.25 5.13
C PRO A 132 23.48 3.38 6.19
N ALA A 133 23.56 3.74 7.47
CA ALA A 133 22.91 2.99 8.54
C ALA A 133 21.37 3.13 8.46
N LYS A 134 20.87 4.32 8.17
CA LYS A 134 19.44 4.56 7.93
C LYS A 134 18.95 3.85 6.68
N ILE A 135 19.73 3.89 5.61
CA ILE A 135 19.42 3.20 4.35
C ILE A 135 19.34 1.69 4.58
N LEU A 136 20.32 1.09 5.22
CA LEU A 136 20.32 -0.34 5.55
C LEU A 136 19.13 -0.73 6.41
N ARG A 137 18.76 0.12 7.38
CA ARG A 137 17.56 -0.07 8.19
C ARG A 137 16.29 -0.04 7.35
N CYS A 138 16.17 0.88 6.38
CA CYS A 138 15.05 0.93 5.46
C CYS A 138 14.99 -0.28 4.53
N VAL A 139 16.14 -0.79 4.07
CA VAL A 139 16.22 -2.05 3.31
C VAL A 139 15.65 -3.21 4.14
N HIS A 140 16.04 -3.31 5.42
CA HIS A 140 15.50 -4.34 6.34
C HIS A 140 13.98 -4.19 6.54
N ILE A 141 13.50 -2.97 6.81
CA ILE A 141 12.07 -2.68 7.00
C ILE A 141 11.26 -3.05 5.74
N LEU A 142 11.74 -2.67 4.56
CA LEU A 142 11.06 -2.99 3.30
C LEU A 142 11.06 -4.50 3.02
N ALA A 143 12.19 -5.18 3.25
CA ALA A 143 12.30 -6.62 3.08
C ALA A 143 11.34 -7.38 4.01
N GLN A 144 11.30 -7.00 5.28
CA GLN A 144 10.39 -7.59 6.25
C GLN A 144 8.91 -7.32 5.90
N GLY A 145 8.57 -6.08 5.50
CA GLY A 145 7.19 -5.72 5.14
C GLY A 145 6.70 -6.34 3.84
N ALA A 146 7.59 -6.69 2.91
CA ALA A 146 7.26 -7.31 1.62
C ALA A 146 7.39 -8.83 1.61
N GLY A 147 8.23 -9.39 2.48
CA GLY A 147 8.72 -10.76 2.43
C GLY A 147 7.81 -11.81 3.07
N GLU A 148 8.47 -12.89 3.53
CA GLU A 148 7.85 -14.10 4.06
C GLU A 148 7.06 -13.91 5.37
N ASP A 149 7.40 -12.87 6.15
CA ASP A 149 6.70 -12.48 7.38
C ASP A 149 5.80 -11.24 7.17
N GLY A 150 5.61 -10.79 5.93
CA GLY A 150 4.87 -9.60 5.57
C GLY A 150 3.83 -9.86 4.46
N MET A 151 3.86 -9.04 3.41
CA MET A 151 2.87 -9.05 2.34
C MET A 151 2.73 -10.42 1.65
N VAL A 152 3.84 -11.15 1.41
CA VAL A 152 3.81 -12.49 0.80
C VAL A 152 3.13 -13.50 1.73
N ALA A 153 3.37 -13.44 3.06
CA ALA A 153 2.62 -14.25 4.02
C ALA A 153 1.11 -13.94 3.95
N GLY A 154 0.77 -12.65 3.86
CA GLY A 154 -0.62 -12.20 3.69
C GLY A 154 -1.30 -12.78 2.45
N GLN A 155 -0.57 -12.88 1.33
CA GLN A 155 -1.06 -13.52 0.11
C GLN A 155 -1.33 -15.03 0.30
N ILE A 156 -0.47 -15.73 1.02
CA ILE A 156 -0.70 -17.16 1.34
C ILE A 156 -1.96 -17.34 2.21
N LEU A 157 -2.16 -16.43 3.17
CA LEU A 157 -3.36 -16.44 4.03
C LEU A 157 -4.63 -16.14 3.22
N ASP A 158 -4.56 -15.16 2.32
CA ASP A 158 -5.68 -14.79 1.43
C ASP A 158 -6.08 -15.97 0.53
N LEU A 159 -5.14 -16.61 -0.16
CA LEU A 159 -5.37 -17.81 -0.97
C LEU A 159 -5.96 -19.00 -0.18
N ARG A 160 -5.64 -19.12 1.10
CA ARG A 160 -6.30 -20.10 1.99
C ARG A 160 -7.73 -19.70 2.27
N GLY A 161 -7.98 -18.40 2.49
CA GLY A 161 -9.30 -17.84 2.74
C GLY A 161 -10.28 -18.00 1.57
N GLU A 162 -9.79 -18.17 0.33
CA GLU A 162 -10.64 -18.52 -0.82
C GLU A 162 -11.19 -19.95 -0.78
N LYS A 163 -10.53 -20.83 -0.02
CA LYS A 163 -10.87 -22.26 0.06
C LYS A 163 -11.65 -22.63 1.33
N GLN A 164 -11.70 -21.72 2.30
CA GLN A 164 -12.36 -21.94 3.58
C GLN A 164 -12.85 -20.62 4.16
N MET A 165 -13.92 -20.66 4.95
CA MET A 165 -14.37 -19.50 5.71
C MET A 165 -13.35 -19.16 6.79
N LEU A 166 -12.90 -17.92 6.82
CA LEU A 166 -12.02 -17.40 7.85
C LEU A 166 -12.85 -16.84 9.05
N ASP A 167 -12.34 -17.03 10.24
CA ASP A 167 -12.83 -16.28 11.39
C ASP A 167 -12.27 -14.85 11.44
N GLU A 168 -12.73 -14.04 12.42
CA GLU A 168 -12.28 -12.66 12.54
C GLU A 168 -10.77 -12.55 12.77
N THR A 169 -10.18 -13.46 13.53
CA THR A 169 -8.73 -13.42 13.84
C THR A 169 -7.92 -13.71 12.60
N GLU A 170 -8.27 -14.74 11.86
CA GLU A 170 -7.63 -15.11 10.59
C GLU A 170 -7.79 -14.00 9.55
N LEU A 171 -8.97 -13.39 9.43
CA LEU A 171 -9.20 -12.27 8.51
C LEU A 171 -8.37 -11.03 8.88
N ARG A 172 -8.21 -10.76 10.18
CA ARG A 172 -7.33 -9.68 10.65
C ARG A 172 -5.87 -9.96 10.31
N GLU A 173 -5.41 -11.19 10.39
CA GLU A 173 -4.05 -11.58 9.98
C GLU A 173 -3.85 -11.38 8.48
N VAL A 174 -4.82 -11.79 7.64
CA VAL A 174 -4.77 -11.52 6.19
C VAL A 174 -4.56 -10.03 5.92
N HIS A 175 -5.41 -9.18 6.47
CA HIS A 175 -5.33 -7.73 6.22
C HIS A 175 -4.11 -7.07 6.84
N ALA A 176 -3.67 -7.52 8.01
CA ALA A 176 -2.45 -7.03 8.65
C ALA A 176 -1.23 -7.29 7.76
N HIS A 177 -1.10 -8.50 7.23
CA HIS A 177 0.05 -8.87 6.41
C HIS A 177 -0.08 -8.40 4.96
N LYS A 178 -1.18 -8.72 4.27
CA LYS A 178 -1.35 -8.38 2.84
C LYS A 178 -1.31 -6.88 2.59
N THR A 179 -1.87 -6.08 3.49
CA THR A 179 -2.00 -4.62 3.32
C THR A 179 -1.23 -3.81 4.36
N GLY A 180 -1.38 -4.17 5.64
CA GLY A 180 -0.85 -3.40 6.76
C GLY A 180 0.67 -3.31 6.78
N ASP A 181 1.36 -4.41 6.56
CA ASP A 181 2.82 -4.47 6.66
C ASP A 181 3.54 -3.56 5.67
N LEU A 182 3.05 -3.45 4.44
CA LEU A 182 3.65 -2.53 3.47
C LEU A 182 3.31 -1.07 3.77
N ILE A 183 2.16 -0.77 4.38
CA ILE A 183 1.84 0.58 4.89
C ILE A 183 2.74 0.89 6.10
N ARG A 184 2.96 -0.08 7.00
CA ARG A 184 3.88 0.02 8.13
C ARG A 184 5.30 0.33 7.66
N ALA A 185 5.79 -0.43 6.68
CA ALA A 185 7.10 -0.18 6.09
C ALA A 185 7.23 1.24 5.55
N ALA A 186 6.21 1.76 4.83
CA ALA A 186 6.21 3.13 4.33
C ALA A 186 6.37 4.17 5.44
N CYS A 187 5.54 4.08 6.49
CA CYS A 187 5.56 5.04 7.60
C CYS A 187 6.89 4.97 8.39
N GLN A 188 7.38 3.76 8.66
CA GLN A 188 8.64 3.56 9.38
C GLN A 188 9.86 4.01 8.57
N MET A 189 9.92 3.71 7.27
CA MET A 189 11.01 4.19 6.39
C MET A 189 11.06 5.71 6.36
N GLY A 190 9.92 6.38 6.25
CA GLY A 190 9.86 7.84 6.32
C GLY A 190 10.41 8.38 7.64
N ALA A 191 9.98 7.83 8.76
CA ALA A 191 10.46 8.23 10.08
C ALA A 191 11.96 7.97 10.27
N VAL A 192 12.49 6.83 9.79
CA VAL A 192 13.94 6.50 9.85
C VAL A 192 14.75 7.51 9.04
N LEU A 193 14.40 7.74 7.78
CA LEU A 193 15.14 8.64 6.89
C LEU A 193 15.07 10.08 7.39
N GLY A 194 13.91 10.51 7.91
CA GLY A 194 13.75 11.83 8.51
C GLY A 194 14.52 12.04 9.84
N GLY A 195 15.09 10.98 10.42
CA GLY A 195 15.87 11.06 11.66
C GLY A 195 15.03 10.95 12.93
N GLY A 196 13.88 10.31 12.85
CA GLY A 196 13.02 10.04 13.99
C GLY A 196 13.67 9.15 15.06
N SER A 197 13.26 9.35 16.32
CA SER A 197 13.62 8.49 17.43
C SER A 197 12.97 7.11 17.32
N GLU A 198 13.49 6.11 18.06
CA GLU A 198 12.88 4.76 18.11
C GLU A 198 11.40 4.79 18.50
N ALA A 199 11.03 5.65 19.45
CA ALA A 199 9.64 5.83 19.87
C ALA A 199 8.76 6.37 18.71
N GLN A 200 9.29 7.30 17.91
CA GLN A 200 8.59 7.81 16.72
C GLN A 200 8.46 6.76 15.62
N ILE A 201 9.52 5.97 15.37
CA ILE A 201 9.50 4.88 14.39
C ILE A 201 8.49 3.79 14.80
N GLN A 202 8.44 3.46 16.09
CA GLN A 202 7.45 2.52 16.61
C GLN A 202 6.02 3.09 16.47
N ALA A 203 5.80 4.34 16.88
CA ALA A 203 4.50 5.00 16.76
C ALA A 203 4.02 5.12 15.31
N ALA A 204 4.94 5.36 14.35
CA ALA A 204 4.63 5.32 12.92
C ALA A 204 4.14 3.93 12.46
N GLY A 205 4.75 2.87 12.99
CA GLY A 205 4.32 1.49 12.74
C GLY A 205 2.93 1.19 13.33
N GLU A 206 2.69 1.58 14.59
CA GLU A 206 1.38 1.41 15.26
C GLU A 206 0.26 2.17 14.52
N PHE A 207 0.53 3.41 14.12
CA PHE A 207 -0.36 4.19 13.28
C PHE A 207 -0.72 3.45 11.98
N ALA A 208 0.30 2.95 11.28
CA ALA A 208 0.15 2.32 9.97
C ALA A 208 -0.71 1.05 10.04
N MET A 209 -0.49 0.20 11.05
CA MET A 209 -1.27 -1.03 11.23
C MET A 209 -2.74 -0.72 11.51
N ALA A 210 -3.02 0.24 12.38
CA ALA A 210 -4.37 0.65 12.69
C ALA A 210 -5.08 1.31 11.48
N LEU A 211 -4.38 2.19 10.76
CA LEU A 211 -4.92 2.81 9.54
C LEU A 211 -5.16 1.78 8.43
N GLY A 212 -4.23 0.84 8.23
CA GLY A 212 -4.36 -0.25 7.25
C GLY A 212 -5.59 -1.12 7.53
N MET A 213 -5.84 -1.46 8.80
CA MET A 213 -7.02 -2.20 9.21
C MET A 213 -8.32 -1.40 8.97
N ALA A 214 -8.36 -0.13 9.36
CA ALA A 214 -9.52 0.73 9.12
C ALA A 214 -9.82 0.86 7.62
N PHE A 215 -8.76 0.97 6.80
CA PHE A 215 -8.86 1.06 5.35
C PHE A 215 -9.47 -0.21 4.74
N GLN A 216 -9.04 -1.40 5.15
CA GLN A 216 -9.55 -2.67 4.63
C GLN A 216 -10.99 -2.92 5.05
N ILE A 217 -11.35 -2.67 6.32
CA ILE A 217 -12.75 -2.76 6.77
C ILE A 217 -13.64 -1.80 5.95
N ARG A 218 -13.13 -0.60 5.63
CA ARG A 218 -13.85 0.35 4.79
C ARG A 218 -13.98 -0.12 3.34
N ASP A 219 -12.96 -0.77 2.79
CA ASP A 219 -13.03 -1.38 1.45
C ASP A 219 -14.10 -2.47 1.39
N ASP A 220 -14.12 -3.42 2.35
CA ASP A 220 -15.16 -4.44 2.45
C ASP A 220 -16.59 -3.82 2.49
N MET A 221 -16.75 -2.71 3.20
CA MET A 221 -18.03 -1.99 3.25
C MET A 221 -18.40 -1.36 1.90
N LEU A 222 -17.44 -0.78 1.19
CA LEU A 222 -17.67 -0.13 -0.11
C LEU A 222 -18.01 -1.17 -1.19
N ASP A 223 -17.35 -2.30 -1.19
CA ASP A 223 -17.62 -3.39 -2.14
C ASP A 223 -19.04 -3.93 -1.96
N GLU A 224 -19.50 -4.11 -0.73
CA GLU A 224 -20.89 -4.53 -0.45
C GLU A 224 -21.91 -3.45 -0.86
N ILE A 225 -21.63 -2.16 -0.58
CA ILE A 225 -22.53 -1.05 -0.96
C ILE A 225 -22.54 -0.88 -2.47
N GLY A 226 -21.38 -0.96 -3.13
CA GLY A 226 -21.25 -0.84 -4.59
C GLY A 226 -21.96 -1.95 -5.33
N SER A 227 -21.87 -3.18 -4.85
CA SER A 227 -22.58 -4.32 -5.42
C SER A 227 -24.11 -4.18 -5.31
N ARG A 228 -24.62 -3.59 -4.23
CA ARG A 228 -26.05 -3.31 -4.05
C ARG A 228 -26.59 -2.25 -5.02
N LEU A 229 -25.80 -1.20 -5.29
CA LEU A 229 -26.22 -0.07 -6.13
C LEU A 229 -26.13 -0.36 -7.63
N HIS A 230 -25.15 -1.14 -8.08
CA HIS A 230 -24.88 -1.35 -9.51
C HIS A 230 -25.54 -2.58 -10.11
N LEU A 231 -25.90 -3.60 -9.33
CA LEU A 231 -26.31 -4.89 -9.88
C LEU A 231 -27.78 -5.23 -9.70
N GLY A 232 -28.56 -4.50 -8.89
CA GLY A 232 -29.93 -4.92 -8.56
C GLY A 232 -30.00 -6.39 -8.12
N LYS A 233 -28.84 -6.99 -7.81
CA LYS A 233 -28.70 -8.38 -7.38
C LYS A 233 -29.05 -8.53 -5.90
N PRO A 234 -29.61 -9.69 -5.50
CA PRO A 234 -29.88 -9.95 -4.09
C PRO A 234 -28.59 -9.84 -3.26
N ILE A 235 -28.75 -9.37 -2.02
CA ILE A 235 -27.72 -9.33 -0.97
C ILE A 235 -26.89 -10.62 -1.01
N GLY A 236 -25.55 -10.51 -1.17
CA GLY A 236 -24.66 -11.65 -0.98
C GLY A 236 -23.86 -12.12 -2.17
N SER A 237 -23.33 -11.24 -3.06
CA SER A 237 -22.42 -11.71 -4.12
C SER A 237 -21.13 -12.27 -3.53
N ASP A 238 -20.59 -11.70 -2.45
CA ASP A 238 -19.42 -12.25 -1.74
C ASP A 238 -19.79 -13.46 -0.88
N ILE A 239 -21.00 -13.48 -0.31
CA ILE A 239 -21.57 -14.69 0.31
C ILE A 239 -21.76 -15.80 -0.75
N ALA A 240 -22.16 -15.44 -1.96
CA ALA A 240 -22.30 -16.40 -3.08
C ALA A 240 -20.95 -16.92 -3.59
N ASN A 241 -19.87 -16.13 -3.44
CA ASN A 241 -18.50 -16.52 -3.76
C ASN A 241 -17.75 -17.13 -2.57
N GLY A 242 -18.38 -17.23 -1.37
CA GLY A 242 -17.77 -17.86 -0.18
C GLY A 242 -16.62 -17.07 0.44
N LYS A 243 -16.42 -15.78 0.10
CA LYS A 243 -15.33 -14.95 0.61
C LYS A 243 -15.66 -14.37 1.98
N SER A 244 -14.77 -14.57 2.97
CA SER A 244 -14.89 -13.95 4.29
C SER A 244 -14.50 -12.48 4.20
N THR A 245 -15.39 -11.58 4.64
CA THR A 245 -15.14 -10.13 4.78
C THR A 245 -15.58 -9.68 6.16
N PHE A 246 -15.14 -8.51 6.62
CA PHE A 246 -15.65 -7.95 7.88
C PHE A 246 -17.16 -7.74 7.83
N VAL A 247 -17.71 -7.40 6.67
CA VAL A 247 -19.16 -7.21 6.51
C VAL A 247 -19.92 -8.52 6.63
N THR A 248 -19.38 -9.64 6.10
CA THR A 248 -20.03 -10.96 6.24
C THR A 248 -20.00 -11.47 7.68
N ILE A 249 -18.97 -11.14 8.45
CA ILE A 249 -18.81 -11.56 9.85
C ILE A 249 -19.63 -10.68 10.79
N HIS A 250 -19.61 -9.37 10.63
CA HIS A 250 -20.14 -8.41 11.62
C HIS A 250 -21.34 -7.58 11.14
N GLY A 251 -21.55 -7.49 9.84
CA GLY A 251 -22.51 -6.58 9.23
C GLY A 251 -22.02 -5.12 9.19
N ILE A 252 -22.63 -4.31 8.32
CA ILE A 252 -22.19 -2.94 8.00
C ILE A 252 -22.12 -2.02 9.21
N GLN A 253 -23.09 -2.10 10.13
CA GLN A 253 -23.14 -1.21 11.30
C GLN A 253 -21.98 -1.42 12.26
N GLU A 254 -21.60 -2.68 12.51
CA GLU A 254 -20.44 -2.97 13.35
C GLU A 254 -19.15 -2.65 12.63
N CYS A 255 -19.05 -2.89 11.32
CA CYS A 255 -17.90 -2.45 10.50
C CYS A 255 -17.67 -0.94 10.62
N GLN A 256 -18.72 -0.12 10.63
CA GLN A 256 -18.58 1.33 10.83
C GLN A 256 -17.94 1.65 12.20
N ARG A 257 -18.35 0.97 13.27
CA ARG A 257 -17.74 1.14 14.61
C ARG A 257 -16.29 0.65 14.65
N LEU A 258 -16.00 -0.45 13.95
CA LEU A 258 -14.64 -0.96 13.82
C LEU A 258 -13.71 0.04 13.10
N VAL A 259 -14.18 0.65 12.01
CA VAL A 259 -13.43 1.71 11.29
C VAL A 259 -13.14 2.88 12.23
N GLU A 260 -14.13 3.37 12.98
CA GLU A 260 -13.95 4.47 13.95
C GLU A 260 -12.96 4.10 15.06
N ARG A 261 -13.04 2.88 15.58
CA ARG A 261 -12.12 2.36 16.61
C ARG A 261 -10.68 2.26 16.09
N GLU A 262 -10.45 1.67 14.93
CA GLU A 262 -9.12 1.53 14.35
C GLU A 262 -8.54 2.91 13.95
N THR A 263 -9.38 3.81 13.41
CA THR A 263 -8.97 5.20 13.14
C THR A 263 -8.54 5.92 14.43
N SER A 264 -9.30 5.77 15.50
CA SER A 264 -8.94 6.36 16.81
C SER A 264 -7.62 5.83 17.34
N LYS A 265 -7.34 4.51 17.19
CA LYS A 265 -6.03 3.92 17.54
C LYS A 265 -4.90 4.55 16.73
N ALA A 266 -5.09 4.72 15.41
CA ALA A 266 -4.11 5.36 14.56
C ALA A 266 -3.79 6.80 15.03
N LEU A 267 -4.81 7.60 15.30
CA LEU A 267 -4.63 8.97 15.77
C LEU A 267 -3.95 9.04 17.15
N LEU A 268 -4.27 8.11 18.06
CA LEU A 268 -3.59 8.01 19.36
C LEU A 268 -2.11 7.63 19.23
N ALA A 269 -1.75 6.79 18.26
CA ALA A 269 -0.35 6.47 17.98
C ALA A 269 0.41 7.72 17.52
N LEU A 270 -0.18 8.58 16.66
CA LEU A 270 0.42 9.85 16.28
C LEU A 270 0.62 10.78 17.47
N GLU A 271 -0.32 10.85 18.39
CA GLU A 271 -0.19 11.69 19.60
C GLU A 271 0.94 11.22 20.51
N ARG A 272 1.03 9.90 20.75
CA ARG A 272 2.07 9.30 21.58
C ARG A 272 3.47 9.44 20.97
N GLY A 273 3.58 9.43 19.65
CA GLY A 273 4.84 9.55 18.93
C GLY A 273 5.53 10.91 19.10
N GLY A 274 4.82 11.97 19.54
CA GLY A 274 5.42 13.29 19.74
C GLY A 274 6.01 13.87 18.46
N PHE A 275 5.33 13.68 17.34
CA PHE A 275 5.75 14.19 16.03
C PHE A 275 5.67 15.72 15.97
N ALA A 276 6.58 16.35 15.24
CA ALA A 276 6.64 17.81 15.08
C ALA A 276 5.42 18.37 14.32
N THR A 277 4.92 17.61 13.33
CA THR A 277 3.71 17.96 12.58
C THR A 277 2.93 16.70 12.18
N THR A 278 1.61 16.72 12.38
CA THR A 278 0.73 15.57 12.07
C THR A 278 -0.52 15.96 11.30
N GLU A 279 -0.76 17.25 11.05
CA GLU A 279 -2.00 17.75 10.44
C GLU A 279 -2.27 17.09 9.08
N PHE A 280 -1.24 17.01 8.21
CA PHE A 280 -1.37 16.37 6.91
C PHE A 280 -1.73 14.88 7.03
N ILE A 281 -1.04 14.15 7.91
CA ILE A 281 -1.27 12.71 8.13
C ILE A 281 -2.68 12.46 8.67
N ARG A 282 -3.14 13.29 9.63
CA ARG A 282 -4.51 13.21 10.19
C ARG A 282 -5.55 13.40 9.10
N THR A 283 -5.44 14.46 8.30
CA THR A 283 -6.38 14.74 7.23
C THR A 283 -6.35 13.67 6.14
N LEU A 284 -5.16 13.12 5.82
CA LEU A 284 -5.02 11.99 4.90
C LEU A 284 -5.74 10.75 5.43
N SER A 285 -5.60 10.43 6.72
CA SER A 285 -6.27 9.30 7.36
C SER A 285 -7.80 9.44 7.30
N GLU A 286 -8.31 10.62 7.66
CA GLU A 286 -9.73 10.92 7.58
C GLU A 286 -10.27 10.75 6.15
N LEU A 287 -9.54 11.25 5.14
CA LEU A 287 -9.92 11.10 3.74
C LEU A 287 -9.98 9.62 3.32
N LEU A 288 -9.03 8.79 3.78
CA LEU A 288 -8.97 7.38 3.41
C LEU A 288 -10.12 6.56 3.99
N VAL A 289 -10.55 6.86 5.21
CA VAL A 289 -11.62 6.13 5.90
C VAL A 289 -13.02 6.71 5.64
N SER A 290 -13.13 7.99 5.23
CA SER A 290 -14.41 8.66 4.95
C SER A 290 -14.87 8.58 3.50
N ARG A 291 -14.05 7.99 2.61
CA ARG A 291 -14.39 7.88 1.18
C ARG A 291 -15.69 7.11 0.96
N ASN A 292 -16.43 7.54 -0.07
CA ASN A 292 -17.70 6.94 -0.46
C ASN A 292 -17.59 6.16 -1.80
N HIS A 293 -16.41 6.16 -2.42
CA HIS A 293 -16.10 5.47 -3.69
C HIS A 293 -14.62 5.07 -3.74
#